data_79ff86dbd124d0ef8053367927af0da9
#
_entry.id   79ff86dbd124d0ef8053367927af0da9
#
_cell.length_a   1.000
_cell.length_b   1.000
_cell.length_c   1.000
_cell.angle_alpha   90.00
_cell.angle_beta   90.00
_cell.angle_gamma   90.00
#
_symmetry.space_group_name_H-M   'P 1'
#
loop_
_entity.id
_entity.type
_entity.pdbx_description
1 polymer ?
#
loop_
_entity_poly.entity_id
_entity_poly.type
_entity_poly.pdbx_seq_one_letter_code
_entity_poly.pdbx_strand_id
1 'polypeptide(L)' 'MTVTVHMHGNLRRFMPDGRDHMVMEVATGTTIETFLASLGAERDTWLVAVNGKAVEKDRVLAPSDQLDCFEPVAGG' A
#
# COMPACT_ATOMS: atom_id res chain seq x y z
N MET A 1 10.26 5.67 9.91
CA MET A 1 9.33 4.76 10.59
C MET A 1 9.03 3.56 9.71
N THR A 2 8.56 2.48 10.30
CA THR A 2 8.23 1.29 9.54
C THR A 2 6.72 1.08 9.45
N VAL A 3 6.28 0.55 8.31
CA VAL A 3 4.90 0.11 8.11
C VAL A 3 4.95 -1.29 7.51
N THR A 4 3.90 -2.07 7.72
CA THR A 4 3.76 -3.36 7.08
C THR A 4 2.84 -3.17 5.88
N VAL A 5 3.28 -3.59 4.71
CA VAL A 5 2.54 -3.41 3.46
C VAL A 5 2.12 -4.77 2.94
N HIS A 6 0.84 -4.91 2.63
CA HIS A 6 0.29 -6.12 2.03
C HIS A 6 -0.36 -5.76 0.70
N MET A 7 0.22 -6.28 -0.37
CA MET A 7 -0.27 -6.07 -1.74
C MET A 7 -1.10 -7.28 -2.14
N HIS A 8 -2.40 -7.06 -2.31
CA HIS A 8 -3.32 -8.13 -2.68
C HIS A 8 -3.37 -8.33 -4.19
N GLY A 9 -3.66 -9.55 -4.61
CA GLY A 9 -3.77 -9.88 -6.02
C GLY A 9 -2.47 -9.65 -6.78
N ASN A 10 -2.57 -9.06 -7.96
CA ASN A 10 -1.40 -8.83 -8.81
C ASN A 10 -0.60 -7.58 -8.42
N LEU A 11 -1.03 -6.84 -7.40
CA LEU A 11 -0.27 -5.68 -6.94
C LEU A 11 1.10 -6.07 -6.39
N ARG A 12 1.29 -7.31 -6.02
CA ARG A 12 2.59 -7.78 -5.52
C ARG A 12 3.71 -7.61 -6.56
N ARG A 13 3.37 -7.42 -7.85
CA ARG A 13 4.37 -7.19 -8.89
C ARG A 13 5.15 -5.90 -8.67
N PHE A 14 4.60 -4.97 -7.88
CA PHE A 14 5.25 -3.71 -7.55
C PHE A 14 6.15 -3.82 -6.31
N MET A 15 6.14 -4.96 -5.63
CA MET A 15 6.93 -5.17 -4.43
C MET A 15 8.28 -5.80 -4.76
N PRO A 16 9.32 -5.51 -3.96
CA PRO A 16 10.62 -6.17 -4.14
C PRO A 16 10.46 -7.68 -4.17
N ASP A 17 11.08 -8.33 -5.16
CA ASP A 17 11.04 -9.79 -5.34
C ASP A 17 9.63 -10.36 -5.49
N GLY A 18 8.63 -9.52 -5.83
CA GLY A 18 7.26 -9.96 -6.01
C GLY A 18 6.58 -10.44 -4.73
N ARG A 19 7.08 -10.02 -3.59
CA ARG A 19 6.49 -10.40 -2.30
C ARG A 19 5.11 -9.78 -2.14
N ASP A 20 4.21 -10.54 -1.52
CA ASP A 20 2.86 -10.02 -1.27
C ASP A 20 2.80 -9.13 -0.02
N HIS A 21 3.72 -9.30 0.92
CA HIS A 21 3.78 -8.41 2.08
C HIS A 21 5.21 -8.29 2.60
N MET A 22 5.51 -7.14 3.20
CA MET A 22 6.79 -6.94 3.87
C MET A 22 6.75 -5.68 4.74
N VAL A 23 7.67 -5.59 5.67
CA VAL A 23 7.88 -4.38 6.47
C VAL A 23 8.76 -3.44 5.64
N MET A 24 8.32 -2.18 5.51
CA MET A 24 9.03 -1.19 4.70
C MET A 24 9.27 0.07 5.51
N GLU A 25 10.41 0.70 5.23
CA GLU A 25 10.76 1.97 5.86
C GLU A 25 10.14 3.11 5.06
N VAL A 26 9.50 4.04 5.74
CA VAL A 26 8.94 5.24 5.11
C VAL A 26 9.27 6.46 5.95
N ALA A 27 9.37 7.61 5.29
CA ALA A 27 9.61 8.86 6.00
C ALA A 27 8.36 9.32 6.74
N THR A 28 8.55 9.93 7.90
CA THR A 28 7.45 10.52 8.66
C THR A 28 6.74 11.58 7.80
N GLY A 29 5.41 11.57 7.80
CA GLY A 29 4.63 12.50 7.00
C GLY A 29 4.26 12.00 5.62
N THR A 30 4.68 10.79 5.26
CA THR A 30 4.38 10.20 3.95
C THR A 30 2.90 9.82 3.87
N THR A 31 2.21 10.27 2.81
CA THR A 31 0.85 9.84 2.54
C THR A 31 0.87 8.49 1.84
N ILE A 32 -0.27 7.80 1.87
CA ILE A 32 -0.40 6.51 1.19
C ILE A 32 -0.15 6.68 -0.31
N GLU A 33 -0.74 7.73 -0.94
CA GLU A 33 -0.55 7.95 -2.37
C GLU A 33 0.90 8.19 -2.74
N THR A 34 1.63 8.96 -1.94
CA THR A 34 3.06 9.21 -2.19
C THR A 34 3.85 7.92 -2.05
N PHE A 35 3.54 7.13 -1.04
CA PHE A 35 4.20 5.84 -0.84
C PHE A 35 3.95 4.91 -2.03
N LEU A 36 2.69 4.79 -2.46
CA LEU A 36 2.35 3.94 -3.60
C LEU A 36 3.02 4.44 -4.89
N ALA A 37 3.09 5.76 -5.08
CA ALA A 37 3.77 6.32 -6.24
C ALA A 37 5.25 5.95 -6.27
N SER A 38 5.89 5.89 -5.10
CA SER A 38 7.30 5.50 -5.02
C SER A 38 7.53 4.05 -5.45
N LEU A 39 6.51 3.21 -5.34
CA LEU A 39 6.56 1.82 -5.80
C LEU A 39 6.08 1.67 -7.25
N GLY A 40 5.54 2.72 -7.84
CA GLY A 40 4.93 2.65 -9.16
C GLY A 40 3.53 2.05 -9.15
N ALA A 41 2.91 1.90 -7.98
CA ALA A 41 1.65 1.18 -7.80
C ALA A 41 0.43 2.09 -7.63
N GLU A 42 0.61 3.40 -7.60
CA GLU A 42 -0.48 4.32 -7.25
C GLU A 42 -1.68 4.19 -8.17
N ARG A 43 -1.45 4.11 -9.48
CA ARG A 43 -2.54 4.04 -10.47
C ARG A 43 -3.31 2.73 -10.41
N ASP A 44 -2.64 1.66 -10.04
CA ASP A 44 -3.23 0.32 -10.04
C ASP A 44 -3.87 -0.04 -8.71
N THR A 45 -3.67 0.79 -7.69
CA THR A 45 -4.26 0.59 -6.37
C THR A 45 -5.53 1.41 -6.25
N TRP A 46 -6.67 0.75 -6.16
CA TRP A 46 -7.96 1.43 -6.13
C TRP A 46 -8.52 1.59 -4.72
N LEU A 47 -8.23 0.64 -3.85
CA LEU A 47 -8.72 0.67 -2.48
C LEU A 47 -7.56 0.41 -1.53
N VAL A 48 -7.49 1.17 -0.46
CA VAL A 48 -6.50 0.96 0.59
C VAL A 48 -7.20 0.87 1.94
N ALA A 49 -6.63 0.07 2.83
CA ALA A 49 -7.10 -0.05 4.19
C ALA A 49 -5.91 0.07 5.12
N VAL A 50 -6.11 0.70 6.27
CA VAL A 50 -5.08 0.80 7.29
C VAL A 50 -5.63 0.19 8.57
N ASN A 51 -4.90 -0.78 9.09
CA ASN A 51 -5.29 -1.49 10.31
C ASN A 51 -6.72 -2.04 10.21
N GLY A 52 -7.08 -2.53 9.02
CA GLY A 52 -8.38 -3.15 8.78
C GLY A 52 -9.50 -2.22 8.40
N LYS A 53 -9.24 -0.92 8.26
CA LYS A 53 -10.28 0.06 7.90
C LYS A 53 -9.96 0.72 6.58
N ALA A 54 -10.93 0.76 5.68
CA ALA A 54 -10.78 1.47 4.40
C ALA A 54 -10.57 2.96 4.68
N VAL A 55 -9.59 3.55 3.99
CA VAL A 55 -9.23 4.95 4.15
C VAL A 55 -8.95 5.57 2.79
N GLU A 56 -8.87 6.90 2.75
CA GLU A 56 -8.48 7.60 1.53
C GLU A 56 -6.96 7.57 1.36
N LYS A 57 -6.52 7.66 0.11
CA LYS A 57 -5.09 7.60 -0.21
C LYS A 57 -4.31 8.81 0.28
N ASP A 58 -4.98 9.91 0.59
CA ASP A 58 -4.30 11.11 1.11
C ASP A 58 -4.00 11.02 2.62
N ARG A 59 -4.38 9.92 3.25
CA ARG A 59 -4.08 9.71 4.67
C ARG A 59 -2.58 9.55 4.88
N VAL A 60 -2.08 10.21 5.93
CA VAL A 60 -0.68 10.08 6.34
C VAL A 60 -0.48 8.76 7.07
N LEU A 61 0.57 8.04 6.71
CA LEU A 61 0.93 6.79 7.39
C LEU A 61 1.51 7.09 8.76
N ALA A 62 1.23 6.22 9.71
CA ALA A 62 1.73 6.31 11.08
C ALA A 62 2.65 5.12 11.37
N PRO A 63 3.53 5.23 12.39
CA PRO A 63 4.41 4.12 12.74
C PRO A 63 3.63 2.84 13.03
N SER A 64 4.13 1.73 12.52
CA SER A 64 3.55 0.39 12.71
C SER A 64 2.18 0.19 12.06
N ASP A 65 1.74 1.10 11.18
CA ASP A 65 0.51 0.89 10.43
C ASP A 65 0.63 -0.37 9.57
N GLN A 66 -0.49 -1.07 9.42
CA GLN A 66 -0.60 -2.18 8.48
C GLN A 66 -1.44 -1.69 7.30
N LEU A 67 -0.80 -1.53 6.15
CA LEU A 67 -1.42 -1.03 4.94
C LEU A 67 -1.76 -2.20 4.03
N ASP A 68 -3.03 -2.30 3.67
CA ASP A 68 -3.50 -3.30 2.69
C ASP A 68 -3.91 -2.57 1.42
N CYS A 69 -3.42 -3.03 0.27
CA CYS A 69 -3.69 -2.42 -1.02
C CYS A 69 -4.41 -3.40 -1.93
N PHE A 70 -5.45 -2.93 -2.59
CA PHE A 70 -6.31 -3.75 -3.44
C PHE A 70 -6.42 -3.14 -4.84
N GLU A 71 -6.43 -4.00 -5.84
CA GLU A 71 -6.70 -3.59 -7.21
C GLU A 71 -8.14 -3.97 -7.57
N PRO A 72 -8.69 -3.36 -8.64
CA PRO A 72 -10.02 -3.78 -9.11
C PRO A 72 -9.97 -5.23 -9.56
N VAL A 73 -11.06 -5.95 -9.32
CA VAL A 73 -11.18 -7.34 -9.77
C VAL A 73 -11.40 -7.32 -11.28
N ALA A 74 -10.41 -7.80 -12.03
CA ALA A 74 -10.49 -7.83 -13.48
C ALA A 74 -11.54 -8.83 -13.94
N GLY A 75 -12.33 -8.43 -14.93
CA GLY A 75 -13.32 -9.29 -15.50
C GLY A 75 -14.58 -9.44 -14.67
N GLY A 76 -14.65 -8.64 -13.67
CA GLY A 76 -15.84 -8.63 -12.80
C GLY A 76 -16.03 -9.90 -12.06
#